data_558a85c7b1685365dede1206b1fd4fe4
#
_entry.id   558a85c7b1685365dede1206b1fd4fe4
#
_cell.length_a   1.000
_cell.length_b   1.000
_cell.length_c   1.000
_cell.angle_alpha   90.00
_cell.angle_beta   90.00
_cell.angle_gamma   90.00
#
_symmetry.space_group_name_H-M   'P 1'
#
loop_
_entity.id
_entity.type
_entity.pdbx_description
1 polymer ?
#
loop_
_entity_poly.entity_id
_entity_poly.type
_entity_poly.pdbx_seq_one_letter_code
_entity_poly.pdbx_strand_id
1 'polypeptide(L)'
;YGASYALIDDDNLITNILSLAPEGVSKVLELLGPLTMKESFKALQKHGTLCITGILGGQETIEKFDPIIDIPNDKYLTSFYSNYPTQEKMNEIFRYIYKNDIRPIIADKYSLEEIGKAHSVTENNKKLGKIVVINNKE
;
A
#
# COMPACT_ATOMS: atom_id res chain seq x y z
N TYR A 1 -14.94 1.22 -1.47
CA TYR A 1 -14.16 1.16 -0.23
C TYR A 1 -13.97 2.53 0.44
N GLY A 2 -14.72 3.57 0.05
CA GLY A 2 -14.72 4.87 0.72
C GLY A 2 -13.68 5.88 0.22
N ALA A 3 -12.89 5.58 -0.80
CA ALA A 3 -12.04 6.58 -1.43
C ALA A 3 -12.90 7.63 -2.16
N SER A 4 -12.59 8.92 -1.96
CA SER A 4 -13.28 10.00 -2.67
C SER A 4 -12.90 10.05 -4.15
N TYR A 5 -11.67 9.69 -4.47
CA TYR A 5 -11.12 9.63 -5.83
C TYR A 5 -10.29 8.38 -6.02
N ALA A 6 -10.29 7.85 -7.22
CA ALA A 6 -9.40 6.79 -7.68
C ALA A 6 -8.68 7.29 -8.92
N LEU A 7 -7.35 7.28 -8.90
CA LEU A 7 -6.51 7.72 -10.00
C LEU A 7 -5.69 6.55 -10.52
N ILE A 8 -5.35 6.61 -11.80
CA ILE A 8 -4.44 5.64 -12.41
C ILE A 8 -3.01 6.07 -12.05
N ASP A 9 -2.20 5.10 -11.63
CA ASP A 9 -0.78 5.28 -11.38
C ASP A 9 -0.03 5.23 -12.72
N ASP A 10 0.06 6.38 -13.35
CA ASP A 10 0.77 6.62 -14.61
C ASP A 10 1.61 7.90 -14.53
N ASP A 11 2.26 8.29 -15.61
CA ASP A 11 3.13 9.47 -15.69
C ASP A 11 2.41 10.79 -15.33
N ASN A 12 1.08 10.80 -15.30
CA ASN A 12 0.27 11.97 -14.97
C ASN A 12 -0.24 11.95 -13.52
N LEU A 13 0.07 10.92 -12.73
CA LEU A 13 -0.50 10.75 -11.37
C LEU A 13 -0.35 12.02 -10.52
N ILE A 14 0.86 12.59 -10.44
CA ILE A 14 1.12 13.78 -9.63
C ILE A 14 0.33 15.00 -10.14
N THR A 15 0.28 15.18 -11.45
CA THR A 15 -0.52 16.25 -12.07
C THR A 15 -2.00 16.10 -11.73
N ASN A 16 -2.51 14.88 -11.79
CA ASN A 16 -3.89 14.57 -11.47
C ASN A 16 -4.19 14.78 -9.97
N ILE A 17 -3.27 14.40 -9.07
CA ILE A 17 -3.38 14.70 -7.64
C ILE A 17 -3.44 16.21 -7.40
N LEU A 18 -2.51 16.98 -7.98
CA LEU A 18 -2.44 18.42 -7.78
C LEU A 18 -3.60 19.18 -8.42
N SER A 19 -4.24 18.62 -9.44
CA SER A 19 -5.49 19.21 -9.98
C SER A 19 -6.66 19.07 -8.99
N LEU A 20 -6.69 18.03 -8.17
CA LEU A 20 -7.70 17.80 -7.13
C LEU A 20 -7.33 18.47 -5.80
N ALA A 21 -6.05 18.59 -5.52
CA ALA A 21 -5.49 19.20 -4.31
C ALA A 21 -4.31 20.10 -4.70
N PRO A 22 -4.56 21.38 -5.08
CA PRO A 22 -3.53 22.27 -5.62
C PRO A 22 -2.33 22.49 -4.71
N GLU A 23 -2.53 22.51 -3.40
CA GLU A 23 -1.46 22.60 -2.40
C GLU A 23 -0.76 21.26 -2.11
N GLY A 24 -1.26 20.17 -2.68
CA GLY A 24 -0.88 18.81 -2.36
C GLY A 24 -1.69 18.21 -1.23
N VAL A 25 -1.42 16.95 -0.90
CA VAL A 25 -2.10 16.20 0.18
C VAL A 25 -1.32 16.27 1.48
N SER A 26 -2.01 16.19 2.60
CA SER A 26 -1.36 16.25 3.93
C SER A 26 -0.59 14.98 4.29
N LYS A 27 -0.99 13.83 3.76
CA LYS A 27 -0.40 12.53 4.08
C LYS A 27 -0.38 11.62 2.85
N VAL A 28 0.70 10.86 2.70
CA VAL A 28 0.84 9.78 1.72
C VAL A 28 1.22 8.51 2.47
N LEU A 29 0.49 7.43 2.23
CA LEU A 29 0.86 6.09 2.64
C LEU A 29 1.49 5.38 1.43
N GLU A 30 2.80 5.16 1.50
CA GLU A 30 3.59 4.61 0.41
C GLU A 30 3.76 3.08 0.60
N LEU A 31 3.19 2.32 -0.33
CA LEU A 31 3.17 0.86 -0.30
C LEU A 31 4.15 0.22 -1.30
N LEU A 32 4.55 0.95 -2.34
CA LEU A 32 5.53 0.48 -3.32
C LEU A 32 6.96 0.61 -2.78
N GLY A 33 7.17 1.57 -1.88
CA GLY A 33 8.40 1.72 -1.10
C GLY A 33 9.46 2.57 -1.79
N PRO A 34 10.74 2.17 -1.68
CA PRO A 34 11.88 2.96 -2.17
C PRO A 34 11.79 3.38 -3.63
N LEU A 35 11.19 2.55 -4.47
CA LEU A 35 11.07 2.80 -5.91
C LEU A 35 10.34 4.12 -6.22
N THR A 36 9.27 4.41 -5.50
CA THR A 36 8.37 5.54 -5.77
C THR A 36 8.45 6.65 -4.73
N MET A 37 9.27 6.48 -3.67
CA MET A 37 9.36 7.41 -2.54
C MET A 37 9.58 8.86 -2.98
N LYS A 38 10.53 9.10 -3.89
CA LYS A 38 10.87 10.47 -4.35
C LYS A 38 9.72 11.11 -5.13
N GLU A 39 8.98 10.31 -5.88
CA GLU A 39 7.80 10.78 -6.62
C GLU A 39 6.65 11.09 -5.65
N SER A 40 6.42 10.22 -4.67
CA SER A 40 5.39 10.39 -3.64
C SER A 40 5.56 11.69 -2.84
N PHE A 41 6.78 12.19 -2.64
CA PHE A 41 6.99 13.50 -2.03
C PHE A 41 6.40 14.66 -2.83
N LYS A 42 6.34 14.55 -4.17
CA LYS A 42 5.81 15.62 -5.02
C LYS A 42 4.31 15.84 -4.79
N ALA A 43 3.58 14.80 -4.38
CA ALA A 43 2.16 14.89 -4.06
C ALA A 43 1.88 15.62 -2.73
N LEU A 44 2.86 15.74 -1.83
CA LEU A 44 2.66 16.31 -0.51
C LEU A 44 2.62 17.84 -0.52
N GLN A 45 1.71 18.39 0.27
CA GLN A 45 1.73 19.80 0.65
C GLN A 45 2.91 20.14 1.58
N LYS A 46 3.12 21.43 1.84
CA LYS A 46 4.04 21.89 2.89
C LYS A 46 3.66 21.28 4.25
N HIS A 47 4.66 20.79 5.00
CA HIS A 47 4.49 20.06 6.26
C HIS A 47 3.69 18.74 6.14
N GLY A 48 3.53 18.23 4.93
CA GLY A 48 2.93 16.91 4.69
C GLY A 48 3.88 15.77 5.10
N THR A 49 3.29 14.61 5.39
CA THR A 49 4.02 13.43 5.88
C THR A 49 3.90 12.28 4.88
N LEU A 50 5.05 11.74 4.47
CA LEU A 50 5.17 10.48 3.75
C LEU A 50 5.45 9.36 4.75
N CYS A 51 4.59 8.35 4.78
CA CYS A 51 4.80 7.14 5.57
C CYS A 51 5.08 5.95 4.64
N ILE A 52 6.30 5.43 4.69
CA ILE A 52 6.66 4.22 3.94
C ILE A 52 6.36 3.00 4.82
N THR A 53 5.57 2.07 4.28
CA THR A 53 5.21 0.84 4.98
C THR A 53 5.25 -0.40 4.09
N GLY A 54 5.65 -0.28 2.82
CA GLY A 54 5.67 -1.39 1.87
C GLY A 54 6.89 -1.41 0.98
N ILE A 55 7.08 -2.53 0.30
CA ILE A 55 8.11 -2.79 -0.70
C ILE A 55 7.52 -3.48 -1.94
N LEU A 56 6.24 -3.22 -2.23
CA LEU A 56 5.54 -3.88 -3.35
C LEU A 56 6.14 -3.56 -4.72
N GLY A 57 6.92 -2.46 -4.82
CA GLY A 57 7.69 -2.11 -6.02
C GLY A 57 8.91 -3.00 -6.27
N GLY A 58 9.21 -3.94 -5.37
CA GLY A 58 10.31 -4.91 -5.52
C GLY A 58 11.71 -4.35 -5.22
N GLN A 59 11.83 -3.09 -4.84
CA GLN A 59 13.07 -2.48 -4.38
C GLN A 59 13.03 -2.30 -2.86
N GLU A 60 13.96 -2.92 -2.15
CA GLU A 60 13.99 -2.91 -0.67
C GLU A 60 14.77 -1.73 -0.10
N THR A 61 15.73 -1.21 -0.83
CA THR A 61 16.64 -0.16 -0.35
C THR A 61 16.81 0.96 -1.39
N ILE A 62 17.19 2.13 -0.91
CA ILE A 62 17.60 3.25 -1.76
C ILE A 62 19.12 3.37 -1.68
N GLU A 63 19.79 3.12 -2.80
CA GLU A 63 21.24 3.33 -2.88
C GLU A 63 21.57 4.83 -2.77
N LYS A 64 22.63 5.14 -2.03
CA LYS A 64 23.14 6.51 -1.85
C LYS A 64 22.08 7.50 -1.37
N PHE A 65 21.19 7.07 -0.47
CA PHE A 65 20.20 7.96 0.13
C PHE A 65 20.89 9.06 0.94
N ASP A 66 20.65 10.32 0.53
CA ASP A 66 21.08 11.51 1.25
C ASP A 66 19.86 12.20 1.86
N PRO A 67 19.65 12.10 3.19
CA PRO A 67 18.45 12.65 3.81
C PRO A 67 18.31 14.17 3.66
N ILE A 68 19.40 14.91 3.43
CA ILE A 68 19.36 16.37 3.23
C ILE A 68 18.86 16.72 1.84
N ILE A 69 19.18 15.89 0.84
CA ILE A 69 18.80 16.10 -0.55
C ILE A 69 17.50 15.38 -0.90
N ASP A 70 17.37 14.13 -0.43
CA ASP A 70 16.27 13.24 -0.84
C ASP A 70 14.97 13.49 -0.08
N ILE A 71 15.02 14.14 1.09
CA ILE A 71 13.82 14.60 1.79
C ILE A 71 13.63 16.08 1.48
N PRO A 72 12.57 16.47 0.75
CA PRO A 72 12.33 17.87 0.41
C PRO A 72 12.13 18.75 1.64
N ASN A 73 12.53 20.01 1.56
CA ASN A 73 12.31 20.98 2.63
C ASN A 73 10.84 21.04 3.05
N ASP A 74 10.61 21.22 4.35
CA ASP A 74 9.27 21.34 4.93
C ASP A 74 8.37 20.09 4.73
N LYS A 75 8.94 18.91 4.47
CA LYS A 75 8.21 17.63 4.40
C LYS A 75 8.79 16.63 5.39
N TYR A 76 7.97 15.69 5.82
CA TYR A 76 8.35 14.70 6.81
C TYR A 76 8.35 13.30 6.20
N LEU A 77 9.38 12.52 6.53
CA LEU A 77 9.48 11.11 6.23
C LEU A 77 9.32 10.30 7.51
N THR A 78 8.45 9.33 7.49
CA THR A 78 8.32 8.33 8.55
C THR A 78 8.15 6.95 7.95
N SER A 79 8.30 5.92 8.76
CA SER A 79 8.06 4.55 8.33
C SER A 79 7.22 3.80 9.36
N PHE A 80 6.54 2.77 8.91
CA PHE A 80 5.84 1.83 9.77
C PHE A 80 6.20 0.41 9.31
N TYR A 81 6.78 -0.35 10.21
CA TYR A 81 7.08 -1.75 9.99
C TYR A 81 6.11 -2.62 10.80
N SER A 82 5.21 -3.30 10.09
CA SER A 82 4.21 -4.18 10.70
C SER A 82 4.83 -5.55 11.00
N ASN A 83 5.48 -5.68 12.16
CA ASN A 83 6.02 -6.96 12.61
C ASN A 83 5.30 -7.42 13.88
N TYR A 84 5.14 -8.73 14.01
CA TYR A 84 4.70 -9.42 15.22
C TYR A 84 3.58 -8.70 16.02
N PRO A 85 2.40 -8.48 15.43
CA PRO A 85 1.29 -7.89 16.16
C PRO A 85 0.92 -8.78 17.35
N THR A 86 0.62 -8.18 18.50
CA THR A 86 0.12 -8.93 19.66
C THR A 86 -1.26 -9.51 19.36
N GLN A 87 -1.64 -10.56 20.08
CA GLN A 87 -2.99 -11.12 19.96
C GLN A 87 -4.07 -10.08 20.25
N GLU A 88 -3.81 -9.17 21.19
CA GLU A 88 -4.72 -8.06 21.50
C GLU A 88 -4.91 -7.13 20.28
N LYS A 89 -3.82 -6.75 19.62
CA LYS A 89 -3.87 -5.93 18.41
C LYS A 89 -4.62 -6.64 17.27
N MET A 90 -4.39 -7.93 17.10
CA MET A 90 -5.13 -8.71 16.10
C MET A 90 -6.63 -8.74 16.42
N ASN A 91 -6.99 -8.93 17.69
CA ASN A 91 -8.39 -8.91 18.12
C ASN A 91 -9.06 -7.53 17.90
N GLU A 92 -8.33 -6.43 18.09
CA GLU A 92 -8.80 -5.08 17.76
C GLU A 92 -9.07 -4.93 16.27
N ILE A 93 -8.14 -5.39 15.42
CA ILE A 93 -8.27 -5.34 13.96
C ILE A 93 -9.50 -6.12 13.51
N PHE A 94 -9.68 -7.36 13.99
CA PHE A 94 -10.85 -8.17 13.62
C PHE A 94 -12.16 -7.56 14.10
N ARG A 95 -12.20 -7.00 15.32
CA ARG A 95 -13.38 -6.26 15.80
C ARG A 95 -13.69 -5.05 14.93
N TYR A 96 -12.67 -4.31 14.49
CA TYR A 96 -12.84 -3.17 13.60
C TYR A 96 -13.39 -3.59 12.23
N ILE A 97 -12.82 -4.64 11.63
CA ILE A 97 -13.27 -5.23 10.36
C ILE A 97 -14.74 -5.63 10.47
N TYR A 98 -15.11 -6.38 11.50
CA TYR A 98 -16.47 -6.84 11.72
C TYR A 98 -17.46 -5.68 11.94
N LYS A 99 -17.10 -4.74 12.82
CA LYS A 99 -17.96 -3.58 13.14
C LYS A 99 -18.27 -2.71 11.92
N ASN A 100 -17.34 -2.59 10.99
CA ASN A 100 -17.46 -1.74 9.81
C ASN A 100 -17.82 -2.52 8.54
N ASP A 101 -18.18 -3.80 8.65
CA ASP A 101 -18.49 -4.71 7.52
C ASP A 101 -17.45 -4.62 6.39
N ILE A 102 -16.17 -4.56 6.75
CA ILE A 102 -15.08 -4.51 5.78
C ILE A 102 -14.91 -5.89 5.17
N ARG A 103 -15.12 -6.00 3.85
CA ARG A 103 -14.97 -7.24 3.10
C ARG A 103 -13.90 -7.10 2.04
N PRO A 104 -12.86 -7.94 2.07
CA PRO A 104 -11.85 -7.94 1.01
C PRO A 104 -12.46 -8.43 -0.31
N ILE A 105 -11.96 -7.93 -1.42
CA ILE A 105 -12.26 -8.49 -2.72
C ILE A 105 -11.55 -9.84 -2.81
N ILE A 106 -12.31 -10.91 -3.06
CA ILE A 106 -11.77 -12.23 -3.37
C ILE A 106 -11.78 -12.37 -4.89
N ALA A 107 -10.59 -12.40 -5.48
CA ALA A 107 -10.42 -12.54 -6.91
C ALA A 107 -10.64 -13.99 -7.37
N ASP A 108 -10.05 -14.94 -6.65
CA ASP A 108 -10.20 -16.37 -6.91
C ASP A 108 -10.11 -17.19 -5.63
N LYS A 109 -10.68 -18.40 -5.72
CA LYS A 109 -10.59 -19.43 -4.68
C LYS A 109 -10.04 -20.72 -5.29
N TYR A 110 -9.11 -21.34 -4.60
CA TYR A 110 -8.48 -22.61 -4.98
C TYR A 110 -8.58 -23.61 -3.86
N SER A 111 -8.56 -24.89 -4.19
CA SER A 111 -8.37 -25.94 -3.19
C SER A 111 -6.88 -26.03 -2.80
N LEU A 112 -6.58 -26.77 -1.72
CA LEU A 112 -5.19 -26.96 -1.29
C LEU A 112 -4.37 -27.72 -2.36
N GLU A 113 -5.00 -28.64 -3.09
CA GLU A 113 -4.37 -29.39 -4.20
C GLU A 113 -3.99 -28.49 -5.37
N GLU A 114 -4.67 -27.35 -5.49
CA GLU A 114 -4.42 -26.37 -6.57
C GLU A 114 -3.48 -25.23 -6.15
N ILE A 115 -2.78 -25.36 -5.02
CA ILE A 115 -1.92 -24.29 -4.48
C ILE A 115 -0.88 -23.79 -5.50
N GLY A 116 -0.33 -24.66 -6.35
CA GLY A 116 0.60 -24.28 -7.41
C GLY A 116 -0.02 -23.32 -8.44
N LYS A 117 -1.30 -23.52 -8.79
CA LYS A 117 -2.04 -22.59 -9.66
C LYS A 117 -2.27 -21.25 -8.96
N ALA A 118 -2.63 -21.28 -7.68
CA ALA A 118 -2.84 -20.07 -6.87
C ALA A 118 -1.57 -19.21 -6.85
N HIS A 119 -0.41 -19.81 -6.62
CA HIS A 119 0.89 -19.11 -6.69
C HIS A 119 1.14 -18.50 -8.06
N SER A 120 1.00 -19.27 -9.13
CA SER A 120 1.22 -18.77 -10.50
C SER A 120 0.32 -17.59 -10.85
N VAL A 121 -0.94 -17.59 -10.39
CA VAL A 121 -1.87 -16.47 -10.62
C VAL A 121 -1.44 -15.24 -9.80
N THR A 122 -0.98 -15.44 -8.58
CA THR A 122 -0.49 -14.36 -7.71
C THR A 122 0.76 -13.70 -8.30
N GLU A 123 1.73 -14.48 -8.76
CA GLU A 123 2.98 -14.01 -9.36
C GLU A 123 2.75 -13.22 -10.65
N ASN A 124 1.77 -13.63 -11.45
CA ASN A 124 1.40 -12.90 -12.67
C ASN A 124 0.68 -11.57 -12.42
N ASN A 125 0.29 -11.29 -11.18
CA ASN A 125 -0.34 -10.04 -10.70
C ASN A 125 -1.44 -9.45 -11.61
N LYS A 126 -2.22 -10.32 -12.28
CA LYS A 126 -3.23 -9.90 -13.28
C LYS A 126 -4.63 -9.75 -12.70
N LYS A 127 -4.83 -10.10 -11.43
CA LYS A 127 -6.16 -10.10 -10.80
C LYS A 127 -6.22 -9.13 -9.64
N LEU A 128 -7.23 -8.29 -9.66
CA LEU A 128 -7.52 -7.38 -8.56
C LEU A 128 -8.24 -8.15 -7.43
N GLY A 129 -7.63 -8.23 -6.27
CA GLY A 129 -8.20 -8.86 -5.08
C GLY A 129 -7.30 -9.94 -4.48
N LYS A 130 -7.79 -10.63 -3.47
CA LYS A 130 -7.07 -11.69 -2.77
C LYS A 130 -7.28 -13.04 -3.44
N ILE A 131 -6.21 -13.80 -3.61
CA ILE A 131 -6.26 -15.20 -3.96
C ILE A 131 -6.34 -15.99 -2.64
N VAL A 132 -7.34 -16.85 -2.54
CA VAL A 132 -7.62 -17.62 -1.31
C VAL A 132 -7.49 -19.11 -1.58
N VAL A 133 -6.74 -19.81 -0.75
CA VAL A 133 -6.70 -21.27 -0.75
C VAL A 133 -7.57 -21.79 0.39
N ILE A 134 -8.54 -22.63 0.05
CA ILE A 134 -9.48 -23.21 1.00
C ILE A 134 -8.99 -24.59 1.37
N ASN A 135 -8.76 -24.80 2.66
CA ASN A 135 -8.44 -26.11 3.22
C ASN A 135 -9.74 -26.74 3.74
N ASN A 136 -10.40 -27.53 2.88
CA ASN A 136 -11.54 -28.33 3.28
C ASN A 136 -11.03 -29.56 4.05
N LYS A 137 -10.67 -29.38 5.30
CA LYS A 137 -10.65 -30.52 6.23
C LYS A 137 -12.06 -30.64 6.80
N GLU A 138 -12.76 -31.70 6.39
CA GLU A 138 -13.93 -32.19 7.11
C GLU A 138 -13.59 -32.51 8.58
#